data_306a9c51a609e7e64442b903e9288b0d
#
_entry.id   306a9c51a609e7e64442b903e9288b0d
#
_cell.length_a   1.000
_cell.length_b   1.000
_cell.length_c   1.000
_cell.angle_alpha   90.00
_cell.angle_beta   90.00
_cell.angle_gamma   90.00
#
_symmetry.space_group_name_H-M   'P 1'
#
loop_
_entity.id
_entity.type
_entity.pdbx_description
1 polymer ?
#
loop_
_entity_poly.entity_id
_entity_poly.type
_entity_poly.pdbx_seq_one_letter_code
_entity_poly.pdbx_strand_id
1 'polypeptide(L)'
;ARLVLVESDDPLEAGLEIMAQPPGKRLSTLSLLSGGEQTLTALALIFGVFLANPAPICVLDEVDAPLDDANVTRFCDMMDEMTRRTETRFLVITHHAVTMARMDRLFGVTMQEQGVSQLVSVDLKRAEALVA
;
A
#
# COMPACT_ATOMS: atom_id res chain seq x y z
N ALA A 1 -15.76 1.25 2.80
CA ALA A 1 -15.89 1.47 1.35
C ALA A 1 -16.85 0.45 0.75
N ARG A 2 -17.48 0.77 -0.35
CA ARG A 2 -18.34 -0.12 -1.12
C ARG A 2 -18.25 0.22 -2.61
N LEU A 3 -18.53 -0.76 -3.46
CA LEU A 3 -18.69 -0.59 -4.89
C LEU A 3 -20.19 -0.40 -5.20
N VAL A 4 -20.52 0.53 -6.07
CA VAL A 4 -21.89 0.84 -6.47
C VAL A 4 -21.95 0.90 -7.99
N LEU A 5 -22.98 0.24 -8.58
CA LEU A 5 -23.27 0.38 -9.99
C LEU A 5 -23.99 1.70 -10.21
N VAL A 6 -23.60 2.43 -11.26
CA VAL A 6 -24.14 3.75 -11.63
C VAL A 6 -24.47 3.80 -13.12
N GLU A 7 -25.29 4.77 -13.50
CA GLU A 7 -25.65 5.12 -14.89
C GLU A 7 -26.58 4.13 -15.63
N SER A 8 -26.70 2.88 -15.21
CA SER A 8 -27.62 1.92 -15.82
C SER A 8 -28.08 0.88 -14.81
N ASP A 9 -29.32 0.39 -14.96
CA ASP A 9 -29.84 -0.77 -14.21
C ASP A 9 -29.35 -2.10 -14.77
N ASP A 10 -28.80 -2.11 -16.01
CA ASP A 10 -28.16 -3.29 -16.60
C ASP A 10 -26.72 -3.40 -16.10
N PRO A 11 -26.34 -4.46 -15.36
CA PRO A 11 -25.00 -4.66 -14.83
C PRO A 11 -23.90 -4.72 -15.91
N LEU A 12 -24.23 -5.04 -17.16
CA LEU A 12 -23.29 -5.11 -18.27
C LEU A 12 -23.01 -3.75 -18.90
N GLU A 13 -23.91 -2.77 -18.70
CA GLU A 13 -23.80 -1.41 -19.22
C GLU A 13 -23.50 -0.40 -18.10
N ALA A 14 -23.64 -0.80 -16.84
CA ALA A 14 -23.44 0.07 -15.69
C ALA A 14 -21.96 0.42 -15.49
N GLY A 15 -21.71 1.68 -15.11
CA GLY A 15 -20.43 2.13 -14.57
C GLY A 15 -20.22 1.58 -13.14
N LEU A 16 -18.97 1.49 -12.69
CA LEU A 16 -18.61 1.12 -11.34
C LEU A 16 -18.07 2.34 -10.59
N GLU A 17 -18.75 2.74 -9.51
CA GLU A 17 -18.32 3.83 -8.63
C GLU A 17 -17.79 3.29 -7.30
N ILE A 18 -16.70 3.86 -6.82
CA ILE A 18 -16.12 3.55 -5.51
C ILE A 18 -16.62 4.60 -4.51
N MET A 19 -17.35 4.13 -3.50
CA MET A 19 -17.82 4.96 -2.39
C MET A 19 -16.98 4.63 -1.15
N ALA A 20 -16.38 5.65 -0.53
CA ALA A 20 -15.61 5.49 0.68
C ALA A 20 -16.02 6.50 1.77
N GLN A 21 -15.83 6.11 3.01
CA GLN A 21 -16.06 6.93 4.18
C GLN A 21 -14.79 6.93 5.05
N PRO A 22 -13.89 7.90 4.84
CA PRO A 22 -12.75 8.09 5.72
C PRO A 22 -13.20 8.41 7.15
N PRO A 23 -12.39 8.11 8.17
CA PRO A 23 -12.70 8.43 9.55
C PRO A 23 -13.07 9.90 9.75
N GLY A 24 -14.22 10.17 10.39
CA GLY A 24 -14.71 11.52 10.65
C GLY A 24 -15.38 12.24 9.47
N LYS A 25 -15.50 11.58 8.30
CA LYS A 25 -16.13 12.13 7.09
C LYS A 25 -17.42 11.41 6.72
N ARG A 26 -18.20 12.00 5.80
CA ARG A 26 -19.38 11.36 5.23
C ARG A 26 -18.97 10.44 4.08
N LEU A 27 -19.83 9.47 3.78
CA LEU A 27 -19.68 8.62 2.60
C LEU A 27 -19.71 9.49 1.34
N SER A 28 -18.71 9.36 0.50
CA SER A 28 -18.56 10.12 -0.74
C SER A 28 -17.92 9.28 -1.84
N THR A 29 -18.02 9.74 -3.08
CA THR A 29 -17.34 9.13 -4.22
C THR A 29 -15.84 9.34 -4.13
N LEU A 30 -15.07 8.47 -4.76
CA LEU A 30 -13.61 8.53 -4.76
C LEU A 30 -13.08 9.90 -5.21
N SER A 31 -13.70 10.50 -6.23
CA SER A 31 -13.31 11.79 -6.81
C SER A 31 -13.41 12.97 -5.83
N LEU A 32 -14.23 12.87 -4.78
CA LEU A 32 -14.42 13.91 -3.77
C LEU A 32 -13.47 13.77 -2.55
N LEU A 33 -12.65 12.75 -2.52
CA LEU A 33 -11.66 12.53 -1.48
C LEU A 33 -10.37 13.31 -1.75
N SER A 34 -9.60 13.57 -0.69
CA SER A 34 -8.24 14.11 -0.86
C SER A 34 -7.33 13.08 -1.55
N GLY A 35 -6.23 13.54 -2.17
CA GLY A 35 -5.31 12.64 -2.90
C GLY A 35 -4.82 11.46 -2.06
N GLY A 36 -4.41 11.69 -0.82
CA GLY A 36 -4.00 10.61 0.10
C GLY A 36 -5.15 9.64 0.44
N GLU A 37 -6.37 10.15 0.64
CA GLU A 37 -7.56 9.31 0.89
C GLU A 37 -7.97 8.51 -0.34
N GLN A 38 -7.84 9.10 -1.55
CA GLN A 38 -8.06 8.39 -2.81
C GLN A 38 -7.08 7.21 -2.95
N THR A 39 -5.80 7.47 -2.73
CA THR A 39 -4.75 6.46 -2.81
C THR A 39 -5.00 5.33 -1.81
N LEU A 40 -5.29 5.66 -0.55
CA LEU A 40 -5.57 4.66 0.49
C LEU A 40 -6.82 3.83 0.17
N THR A 41 -7.86 4.47 -0.38
CA THR A 41 -9.09 3.78 -0.81
C THR A 41 -8.82 2.85 -2.00
N ALA A 42 -8.03 3.28 -2.98
CA ALA A 42 -7.64 2.45 -4.12
C ALA A 42 -6.80 1.24 -3.67
N LEU A 43 -5.85 1.44 -2.75
CA LEU A 43 -5.06 0.35 -2.16
C LEU A 43 -5.94 -0.64 -1.39
N ALA A 44 -6.92 -0.16 -0.62
CA ALA A 44 -7.88 -1.02 0.08
C ALA A 44 -8.70 -1.89 -0.89
N LEU A 45 -9.10 -1.34 -2.04
CA LEU A 45 -9.76 -2.11 -3.11
C LEU A 45 -8.83 -3.17 -3.69
N ILE A 46 -7.61 -2.78 -4.06
CA ILE A 46 -6.60 -3.70 -4.62
C ILE A 46 -6.34 -4.84 -3.64
N PHE A 47 -6.15 -4.54 -2.36
CA PHE A 47 -5.93 -5.57 -1.34
C PHE A 47 -7.17 -6.43 -1.11
N GLY A 48 -8.39 -5.88 -1.23
CA GLY A 48 -9.62 -6.66 -1.19
C GLY A 48 -9.71 -7.69 -2.32
N VAL A 49 -9.38 -7.30 -3.55
CA VAL A 49 -9.30 -8.21 -4.70
C VAL A 49 -8.17 -9.23 -4.51
N PHE A 50 -7.04 -8.79 -3.99
CA PHE A 50 -5.86 -9.62 -3.74
C PHE A 50 -6.14 -10.73 -2.70
N LEU A 51 -6.98 -10.44 -1.68
CA LEU A 51 -7.40 -11.45 -0.69
C LEU A 51 -8.23 -12.58 -1.33
N ALA A 52 -8.97 -12.28 -2.40
CA ALA A 52 -9.75 -13.30 -3.11
C ALA A 52 -8.86 -14.22 -3.97
N ASN A 53 -7.75 -13.69 -4.49
CA ASN A 53 -6.79 -14.43 -5.31
C ASN A 53 -5.35 -13.94 -5.05
N PRO A 54 -4.73 -14.36 -3.94
CA PRO A 54 -3.42 -13.86 -3.54
C PRO A 54 -2.30 -14.37 -4.48
N ALA A 55 -1.44 -13.45 -4.91
CA ALA A 55 -0.23 -13.78 -5.63
C ALA A 55 0.93 -14.07 -4.65
N PRO A 56 1.94 -14.86 -5.02
CA PRO A 56 3.08 -15.17 -4.16
C PRO A 56 3.97 -13.93 -3.89
N ILE A 57 4.00 -12.98 -4.81
CA ILE A 57 4.77 -11.72 -4.71
C ILE A 57 3.89 -10.56 -5.15
N CYS A 58 3.92 -9.47 -4.38
CA CYS A 58 3.29 -8.21 -4.72
C CYS A 58 4.34 -7.09 -4.70
N VAL A 59 4.44 -6.32 -5.78
CA VAL A 59 5.36 -5.18 -5.90
C VAL A 59 4.55 -3.89 -5.80
N LEU A 60 4.94 -3.02 -4.87
CA LEU A 60 4.35 -1.71 -4.63
C LEU A 60 5.43 -0.65 -4.85
N ASP A 61 5.26 0.16 -5.90
CA ASP A 61 6.25 1.16 -6.31
C ASP A 61 5.75 2.56 -5.97
N GLU A 62 6.38 3.18 -4.97
CA GLU A 62 6.11 4.55 -4.46
C GLU A 62 4.62 4.85 -4.18
N VAL A 63 3.84 3.84 -3.79
CA VAL A 63 2.40 3.99 -3.53
C VAL A 63 2.09 4.84 -2.30
N ASP A 64 3.06 5.02 -1.42
CA ASP A 64 2.98 5.84 -0.21
C ASP A 64 3.38 7.31 -0.44
N ALA A 65 3.92 7.66 -1.61
CA ALA A 65 4.36 9.02 -1.91
C ALA A 65 3.29 10.12 -1.71
N PRO A 66 2.00 9.91 -2.08
CA PRO A 66 0.95 10.91 -1.85
C PRO A 66 0.33 10.88 -0.45
N LEU A 67 0.79 9.99 0.44
CA LEU A 67 0.23 9.80 1.78
C LEU A 67 0.92 10.72 2.80
N ASP A 68 0.13 11.25 3.74
CA ASP A 68 0.65 11.84 4.96
C ASP A 68 1.02 10.75 6.00
N ASP A 69 1.73 11.11 7.05
CA ASP A 69 2.23 10.16 8.07
C ASP A 69 1.13 9.29 8.68
N ALA A 70 -0.07 9.85 8.89
CA ALA A 70 -1.20 9.11 9.43
C ALA A 70 -1.71 8.06 8.44
N ASN A 71 -1.78 8.39 7.16
CA ASN A 71 -2.20 7.49 6.10
C ASN A 71 -1.11 6.47 5.75
N VAL A 72 0.17 6.83 5.82
CA VAL A 72 1.29 5.87 5.70
C VAL A 72 1.21 4.82 6.80
N THR A 73 0.93 5.20 8.05
CA THR A 73 0.73 4.24 9.15
C THR A 73 -0.41 3.27 8.84
N ARG A 74 -1.56 3.76 8.38
CA ARG A 74 -2.70 2.91 7.97
C ARG A 74 -2.36 1.98 6.80
N PHE A 75 -1.59 2.46 5.84
CA PHE A 75 -1.08 1.65 4.74
C PHE A 75 -0.19 0.51 5.24
N CYS A 76 0.74 0.79 6.15
CA CYS A 76 1.59 -0.23 6.76
C CYS A 76 0.77 -1.25 7.56
N ASP A 77 -0.24 -0.80 8.32
CA ASP A 77 -1.15 -1.69 9.06
C ASP A 77 -1.93 -2.62 8.12
N MET A 78 -2.37 -2.12 6.96
CA MET A 78 -3.00 -2.96 5.92
C MET A 78 -2.03 -4.00 5.37
N MET A 79 -0.79 -3.64 5.09
CA MET A 79 0.23 -4.60 4.62
C MET A 79 0.51 -5.67 5.67
N ASP A 80 0.65 -5.30 6.95
CA ASP A 80 0.84 -6.25 8.05
C ASP A 80 -0.32 -7.23 8.17
N GLU A 81 -1.55 -6.75 7.98
CA GLU A 81 -2.73 -7.62 7.96
C GLU A 81 -2.74 -8.55 6.74
N MET A 82 -2.33 -8.05 5.58
CA MET A 82 -2.23 -8.87 4.37
C MET A 82 -1.19 -9.98 4.52
N THR A 83 -0.02 -9.70 5.10
CA THR A 83 1.01 -10.72 5.36
C THR A 83 0.56 -11.77 6.37
N ARG A 84 -0.35 -11.44 7.28
CA ARG A 84 -0.95 -12.41 8.22
C ARG A 84 -2.00 -13.30 7.58
N ARG A 85 -2.72 -12.79 6.58
CA ARG A 85 -3.82 -13.50 5.90
C ARG A 85 -3.38 -14.29 4.68
N THR A 86 -2.25 -13.93 4.11
CA THR A 86 -1.73 -14.54 2.89
C THR A 86 -0.25 -14.90 3.07
N GLU A 87 0.28 -15.79 2.24
CA GLU A 87 1.71 -16.09 2.18
C GLU A 87 2.47 -15.17 1.21
N THR A 88 1.87 -14.06 0.83
CA THR A 88 2.44 -13.12 -0.11
C THR A 88 3.64 -12.39 0.47
N ARG A 89 4.68 -12.26 -0.33
CA ARG A 89 5.82 -11.40 -0.05
C ARG A 89 5.63 -10.04 -0.73
N PHE A 90 5.72 -8.98 0.06
CA PHE A 90 5.63 -7.61 -0.46
C PHE A 90 7.03 -7.06 -0.73
N LEU A 91 7.24 -6.57 -1.94
CA LEU A 91 8.40 -5.76 -2.32
C LEU A 91 7.92 -4.31 -2.45
N VAL A 92 8.34 -3.45 -1.52
CA VAL A 92 7.93 -2.06 -1.48
C VAL A 92 9.10 -1.17 -1.87
N ILE A 93 8.92 -0.36 -2.91
CA ILE A 93 9.86 0.67 -3.29
C ILE A 93 9.36 1.97 -2.66
N THR A 94 10.16 2.58 -1.80
CA THR A 94 9.76 3.77 -1.05
C THR A 94 10.97 4.61 -0.65
N HIS A 95 10.73 5.89 -0.44
CA HIS A 95 11.66 6.81 0.23
C HIS A 95 11.10 7.34 1.56
N HIS A 96 9.92 6.84 1.99
CA HIS A 96 9.24 7.29 3.20
C HIS A 96 9.80 6.58 4.44
N ALA A 97 10.32 7.36 5.40
CA ALA A 97 11.00 6.81 6.59
C ALA A 97 10.08 5.91 7.45
N VAL A 98 8.80 6.28 7.57
CA VAL A 98 7.83 5.48 8.34
C VAL A 98 7.59 4.13 7.69
N THR A 99 7.47 4.07 6.36
CA THR A 99 7.32 2.81 5.62
C THR A 99 8.57 1.96 5.80
N MET A 100 9.77 2.54 5.62
CA MET A 100 11.04 1.82 5.80
C MET A 100 11.17 1.21 7.18
N ALA A 101 10.80 1.93 8.24
CA ALA A 101 10.89 1.44 9.63
C ALA A 101 9.97 0.25 9.92
N ARG A 102 8.92 0.04 9.12
CA ARG A 102 7.94 -1.05 9.28
C ARG A 102 8.31 -2.32 8.48
N MET A 103 9.34 -2.26 7.65
CA MET A 103 9.77 -3.40 6.83
C MET A 103 10.62 -4.39 7.62
N ASP A 104 10.58 -5.67 7.24
CA ASP A 104 11.42 -6.71 7.84
C ASP A 104 12.87 -6.59 7.40
N ARG A 105 13.09 -6.19 6.14
CA ARG A 105 14.41 -6.07 5.53
C ARG A 105 14.44 -4.88 4.58
N LEU A 106 15.51 -4.11 4.65
CA LEU A 106 15.78 -3.01 3.73
C LEU A 106 16.87 -3.38 2.73
N PHE A 107 16.67 -2.96 1.49
CA PHE A 107 17.65 -3.00 0.42
C PHE A 107 17.86 -1.58 -0.09
N GLY A 108 19.09 -1.08 0.04
CA GLY A 108 19.49 0.19 -0.54
C GLY A 108 20.25 -0.04 -1.84
N VAL A 109 19.99 0.80 -2.83
CA VAL A 109 20.79 0.83 -4.06
C VAL A 109 21.66 2.09 -4.00
N THR A 110 22.97 1.90 -4.04
CA THR A 110 23.95 3.00 -4.02
C THR A 110 24.80 2.95 -5.29
N MET A 111 25.41 4.08 -5.65
CA MET A 111 26.33 4.18 -6.76
C MET A 111 27.64 4.78 -6.24
N GLN A 112 28.61 3.93 -5.95
CA GLN A 112 29.94 4.37 -5.49
C GLN A 112 30.82 4.83 -6.65
N GLU A 113 30.66 4.20 -7.81
CA GLU A 113 31.30 4.57 -9.06
C GLU A 113 30.23 4.92 -10.10
N GLN A 114 30.50 5.91 -10.95
CA GLN A 114 29.54 6.33 -11.98
C GLN A 114 29.20 5.17 -12.92
N GLY A 115 27.92 4.81 -12.98
CA GLY A 115 27.42 3.70 -13.81
C GLY A 115 27.46 2.32 -13.16
N VAL A 116 27.95 2.19 -11.93
CA VAL A 116 27.98 0.91 -11.20
C VAL A 116 27.11 0.99 -9.93
N SER A 117 25.99 0.27 -9.96
CA SER A 117 25.08 0.18 -8.79
C SER A 117 25.52 -0.94 -7.86
N GLN A 118 25.47 -0.66 -6.55
CA GLN A 118 25.70 -1.65 -5.50
C GLN A 118 24.46 -1.82 -4.64
N LEU A 119 24.15 -3.06 -4.27
CA LEU A 119 23.06 -3.41 -3.39
C LEU A 119 23.58 -3.54 -1.96
N VAL A 120 22.96 -2.81 -1.03
CA VAL A 120 23.20 -2.92 0.42
C VAL A 120 21.94 -3.44 1.08
N SER A 121 22.05 -4.43 1.96
CA SER A 121 20.89 -4.95 2.68
C SER A 121 21.06 -4.87 4.19
N VAL A 122 19.98 -4.55 4.89
CA VAL A 122 19.89 -4.52 6.36
C VAL A 122 18.65 -5.30 6.79
N ASP A 123 18.85 -6.27 7.68
CA ASP A 123 17.77 -7.01 8.35
C ASP A 123 17.45 -6.27 9.65
N LEU A 124 16.32 -5.56 9.69
CA LEU A 124 15.94 -4.72 10.83
C LEU A 124 15.62 -5.56 12.07
N LYS A 125 14.93 -6.68 11.92
CA LYS A 125 14.61 -7.57 13.05
C LYS A 125 15.87 -8.12 13.70
N ARG A 126 16.88 -8.44 12.91
CA ARG A 126 18.15 -8.91 13.40
C ARG A 126 19.01 -7.79 14.01
N ALA A 127 18.89 -6.58 13.46
CA ALA A 127 19.58 -5.41 14.00
C ALA A 127 19.02 -5.02 15.37
N GLU A 128 17.69 -5.02 15.55
CA GLU A 128 17.03 -4.75 16.84
C GLU A 128 17.43 -5.78 17.91
N ALA A 129 17.51 -7.07 17.55
CA ALA A 129 17.93 -8.13 18.48
C ALA A 129 19.40 -8.02 18.94
N LEU A 130 20.25 -7.28 18.20
CA LEU A 130 21.66 -7.07 18.56
C LEU A 130 21.84 -5.83 19.45
N VAL A 131 20.85 -4.94 19.52
CA VAL A 131 20.88 -3.68 20.31
C VAL A 131 20.11 -3.84 21.64
N ALA A 132 19.28 -4.84 21.73
CA ALA A 132 18.55 -5.21 22.96
C ALA A 132 19.40 -6.13 23.84
#